data_5a59e8583b3f719db8e4527e5a9762d4
#
_entry.id   5a59e8583b3f719db8e4527e5a9762d4
#
_cell.length_a   1.000
_cell.length_b   1.000
_cell.length_c   1.000
_cell.angle_alpha   90.00
_cell.angle_beta   90.00
_cell.angle_gamma   90.00
#
_symmetry.space_group_name_H-M   'P 1'
#
loop_
_entity.id
_entity.type
_entity.pdbx_description
1 polymer ?
#
loop_
_entity_poly.entity_id
_entity_poly.type
_entity_poly.pdbx_seq_one_letter_code
_entity_poly.pdbx_strand_id
1 'polypeptide(L)'
;GFLPFVKKTCSYQKSKIKGIFADKSYLSYWTNDFDFGNAKPKSPVTSVSWFAAKKYCECQGKRLATMDEWEYVAMADTKKIDARTKKEFNEYILSWYEKSRTYENEIGKTFKNYWGVYDMHGLVWEWTYDFNSIFLSGESRKDKSTDKNLFCGSGSVNASDLMDYAA
;
A
#
# COMPACT_ATOMS: atom_id res chain seq x y z
N GLY A 1 12.40 7.03 -9.47
CA GLY A 1 11.24 7.22 -8.62
C GLY A 1 10.04 7.82 -9.35
N PHE A 2 8.99 8.15 -8.63
CA PHE A 2 7.70 8.57 -9.19
C PHE A 2 7.74 9.93 -9.91
N LEU A 3 8.50 10.89 -9.42
CA LEU A 3 8.62 12.22 -10.06
C LEU A 3 9.10 12.14 -11.52
N PRO A 4 10.15 11.39 -11.90
CA PRO A 4 10.50 11.20 -13.31
C PRO A 4 9.39 10.57 -14.16
N PHE A 5 8.59 9.68 -13.57
CA PHE A 5 7.43 9.09 -14.25
C PHE A 5 6.38 10.16 -14.55
N VAL A 6 6.00 10.99 -13.58
CA VAL A 6 5.03 12.08 -13.76
C VAL A 6 5.51 13.09 -14.81
N LYS A 7 6.81 13.39 -14.86
CA LYS A 7 7.40 14.27 -15.88
C LYS A 7 7.26 13.70 -17.29
N LYS A 8 7.37 12.38 -17.45
CA LYS A 8 7.25 11.70 -18.76
C LYS A 8 5.81 11.42 -19.15
N THR A 9 4.91 11.25 -18.18
CA THR A 9 3.52 10.81 -18.39
C THR A 9 2.55 11.88 -17.92
N CYS A 10 2.34 12.89 -18.77
CA CYS A 10 1.53 14.08 -18.44
C CYS A 10 0.12 13.77 -17.90
N SER A 11 -0.51 12.68 -18.33
CA SER A 11 -1.85 12.27 -17.87
C SER A 11 -1.93 11.96 -16.38
N TYR A 12 -0.80 11.71 -15.72
CA TYR A 12 -0.71 11.46 -14.27
C TYR A 12 -0.11 12.64 -13.49
N GLN A 13 -0.01 13.80 -14.09
CA GLN A 13 0.29 15.04 -13.39
C GLN A 13 -0.89 15.43 -12.50
N LYS A 14 -0.62 16.00 -11.33
CA LYS A 14 -1.64 16.41 -10.35
C LYS A 14 -2.71 17.30 -10.99
N SER A 15 -2.31 18.25 -11.84
CA SER A 15 -3.21 19.18 -12.50
C SER A 15 -3.97 18.59 -13.70
N LYS A 16 -3.56 17.44 -14.23
CA LYS A 16 -4.09 16.86 -15.48
C LYS A 16 -4.81 15.54 -15.32
N ILE A 17 -4.68 14.89 -14.16
CA ILE A 17 -5.33 13.61 -13.95
C ILE A 17 -6.86 13.76 -14.01
N LYS A 18 -7.49 12.86 -14.75
CA LYS A 18 -8.97 12.86 -14.84
C LYS A 18 -9.57 12.22 -13.59
N GLY A 19 -10.71 12.74 -13.12
CA GLY A 19 -11.41 12.25 -11.93
C GLY A 19 -11.84 10.78 -11.98
N ILE A 20 -11.91 10.17 -13.16
CA ILE A 20 -12.16 8.73 -13.30
C ILE A 20 -10.94 7.87 -12.90
N PHE A 21 -9.73 8.44 -12.89
CA PHE A 21 -8.49 7.75 -12.56
C PHE A 21 -7.92 8.11 -11.20
N ALA A 22 -8.45 9.11 -10.53
CA ALA A 22 -8.02 9.53 -9.20
C ALA A 22 -9.08 10.39 -8.53
N ASP A 23 -9.15 10.32 -7.22
CA ASP A 23 -9.98 11.19 -6.40
C ASP A 23 -9.30 12.55 -6.14
N LYS A 24 -9.98 13.40 -5.37
CA LYS A 24 -9.49 14.74 -5.02
C LYS A 24 -8.24 14.73 -4.13
N SER A 25 -7.93 13.62 -3.49
CA SER A 25 -6.76 13.47 -2.61
C SER A 25 -5.48 13.16 -3.38
N TYR A 26 -5.56 12.92 -4.69
CA TYR A 26 -4.40 12.55 -5.51
C TYR A 26 -3.28 13.57 -5.40
N LEU A 27 -2.11 13.11 -4.94
CA LEU A 27 -0.93 13.92 -4.68
C LEU A 27 -1.24 15.21 -3.90
N SER A 28 -2.18 15.16 -2.95
CA SER A 28 -2.70 16.34 -2.24
C SER A 28 -1.60 17.16 -1.57
N TYR A 29 -0.57 16.52 -1.05
CA TYR A 29 0.57 17.17 -0.37
C TYR A 29 1.62 17.77 -1.34
N TRP A 30 1.56 17.45 -2.63
CA TRP A 30 2.40 18.10 -3.62
C TRP A 30 1.95 19.54 -3.83
N THR A 31 2.88 20.47 -3.93
CA THR A 31 2.58 21.90 -4.17
C THR A 31 2.18 22.15 -5.61
N ASN A 32 2.77 21.40 -6.56
CA ASN A 32 2.45 21.44 -7.98
C ASN A 32 2.78 20.09 -8.65
N ASP A 33 2.73 20.02 -9.97
CA ASP A 33 2.96 18.79 -10.74
C ASP A 33 4.34 18.18 -10.55
N PHE A 34 5.32 18.95 -10.12
CA PHE A 34 6.73 18.56 -10.08
C PHE A 34 7.43 18.83 -8.75
N ASP A 35 6.69 19.29 -7.77
CA ASP A 35 7.19 19.61 -6.45
C ASP A 35 6.38 18.84 -5.39
N PHE A 36 7.06 17.95 -4.70
CA PHE A 36 6.49 17.08 -3.67
C PHE A 36 6.41 17.74 -2.27
N GLY A 37 6.47 19.08 -2.22
CA GLY A 37 6.26 19.86 -0.99
C GLY A 37 7.26 19.50 0.12
N ASN A 38 6.74 19.27 1.31
CA ASN A 38 7.55 18.97 2.50
C ASN A 38 8.03 17.51 2.60
N ALA A 39 7.67 16.63 1.65
CA ALA A 39 8.16 15.27 1.65
C ALA A 39 9.68 15.22 1.44
N LYS A 40 10.34 14.25 2.05
CA LYS A 40 11.77 14.05 1.86
C LYS A 40 12.07 13.28 0.57
N PRO A 41 13.27 13.37 0.00
CA PRO A 41 13.62 12.64 -1.23
C PRO A 41 13.48 11.12 -1.13
N LYS A 42 13.57 10.57 0.08
CA LYS A 42 13.39 9.13 0.38
C LYS A 42 12.04 8.78 0.99
N SER A 43 11.11 9.72 1.05
CA SER A 43 9.74 9.42 1.46
C SER A 43 9.01 8.61 0.41
N PRO A 44 8.10 7.70 0.80
CA PRO A 44 7.22 7.04 -0.14
C PRO A 44 6.31 8.06 -0.81
N VAL A 45 5.91 7.79 -2.03
CA VAL A 45 4.86 8.57 -2.68
C VAL A 45 3.52 8.02 -2.21
N THR A 46 2.73 8.87 -1.57
CA THR A 46 1.40 8.55 -1.06
C THR A 46 0.31 9.33 -1.79
N SER A 47 -0.95 9.09 -1.46
CA SER A 47 -2.09 9.72 -2.13
C SER A 47 -2.03 9.53 -3.65
N VAL A 48 -1.63 8.34 -4.10
CA VAL A 48 -1.64 7.94 -5.51
C VAL A 48 -2.81 7.01 -5.78
N SER A 49 -3.38 7.08 -6.96
CA SER A 49 -4.41 6.14 -7.37
C SER A 49 -3.81 4.80 -7.79
N TRP A 50 -4.61 3.73 -7.71
CA TRP A 50 -4.23 2.42 -8.23
C TRP A 50 -3.80 2.49 -9.71
N PHE A 51 -4.51 3.25 -10.53
CA PHE A 51 -4.16 3.43 -11.94
C PHE A 51 -2.77 4.06 -12.13
N ALA A 52 -2.42 5.04 -11.31
CA ALA A 52 -1.11 5.68 -11.36
C ALA A 52 -0.01 4.73 -10.87
N ALA A 53 -0.24 4.00 -9.77
CA ALA A 53 0.69 3.00 -9.25
C ALA A 53 0.94 1.87 -10.25
N LYS A 54 -0.14 1.31 -10.83
CA LYS A 54 -0.05 0.29 -11.89
C LYS A 54 0.74 0.79 -13.08
N LYS A 55 0.40 1.98 -13.59
CA LYS A 55 1.09 2.56 -14.75
C LYS A 55 2.56 2.85 -14.49
N TYR A 56 2.89 3.30 -13.28
CA TYR A 56 4.27 3.46 -12.86
C TYR A 56 5.06 2.14 -12.94
N CYS A 57 4.50 1.06 -12.40
CA CYS A 57 5.13 -0.27 -12.47
C CYS A 57 5.32 -0.74 -13.90
N GLU A 58 4.30 -0.62 -14.75
CA GLU A 58 4.37 -0.97 -16.17
C GLU A 58 5.48 -0.21 -16.91
N CYS A 59 5.65 1.09 -16.63
CA CYS A 59 6.72 1.91 -17.21
C CYS A 59 8.13 1.49 -16.75
N GLN A 60 8.23 0.69 -15.68
CA GLN A 60 9.47 0.09 -15.20
C GLN A 60 9.65 -1.37 -15.69
N GLY A 61 8.79 -1.86 -16.58
CA GLY A 61 8.77 -3.27 -17.00
C GLY A 61 8.35 -4.23 -15.88
N LYS A 62 7.55 -3.75 -14.92
CA LYS A 62 7.09 -4.48 -13.73
C LYS A 62 5.57 -4.42 -13.62
N ARG A 63 5.01 -5.08 -12.62
CA ARG A 63 3.61 -4.99 -12.23
C ARG A 63 3.50 -4.76 -10.71
N LEU A 64 2.31 -4.42 -10.25
CA LEU A 64 1.97 -4.52 -8.84
C LEU A 64 2.01 -6.00 -8.41
N ALA A 65 2.34 -6.25 -7.16
CA ALA A 65 2.18 -7.58 -6.57
C ALA A 65 0.68 -7.92 -6.46
N THR A 66 0.34 -9.20 -6.53
CA THR A 66 -0.99 -9.65 -6.10
C THR A 66 -1.09 -9.63 -4.58
N MET A 67 -2.30 -9.73 -4.04
CA MET A 67 -2.52 -9.85 -2.60
C MET A 67 -1.79 -11.08 -2.03
N ASP A 68 -1.95 -12.24 -2.67
CA ASP A 68 -1.29 -13.47 -2.24
C ASP A 68 0.25 -13.34 -2.22
N GLU A 69 0.83 -12.67 -3.23
CA GLU A 69 2.28 -12.42 -3.28
C GLU A 69 2.71 -11.48 -2.16
N TRP A 70 1.92 -10.46 -1.90
CA TRP A 70 2.20 -9.51 -0.82
C TRP A 70 2.13 -10.20 0.54
N GLU A 71 1.08 -10.97 0.81
CA GLU A 71 0.88 -11.71 2.06
C GLU A 71 1.99 -12.73 2.29
N TYR A 72 2.36 -13.49 1.25
CA TYR A 72 3.45 -14.45 1.32
C TYR A 72 4.77 -13.80 1.77
N VAL A 73 5.07 -12.61 1.29
CA VAL A 73 6.27 -11.88 1.70
C VAL A 73 6.10 -11.24 3.08
N ALA A 74 4.90 -10.77 3.41
CA ALA A 74 4.57 -10.07 4.65
C ALA A 74 4.57 -10.97 5.89
N MET A 75 4.25 -12.28 5.75
CA MET A 75 4.26 -13.19 6.90
C MET A 75 5.67 -13.51 7.43
N ALA A 76 6.73 -13.07 6.75
CA ALA A 76 8.11 -13.34 7.12
C ALA A 76 8.65 -12.31 8.12
N ASP A 77 9.30 -12.78 9.19
CA ASP A 77 10.13 -11.93 10.04
C ASP A 77 11.58 -11.87 9.52
N THR A 78 12.52 -11.39 10.32
CA THR A 78 13.95 -11.31 9.96
C THR A 78 14.63 -12.66 9.79
N LYS A 79 14.06 -13.75 10.29
CA LYS A 79 14.70 -15.08 10.39
C LYS A 79 13.85 -16.21 9.82
N LYS A 80 12.53 -16.08 9.81
CA LYS A 80 11.60 -17.13 9.41
C LYS A 80 10.73 -16.67 8.24
N ILE A 81 10.42 -17.60 7.35
CA ILE A 81 9.51 -17.38 6.22
C ILE A 81 8.08 -17.12 6.72
N ASP A 82 7.65 -17.84 7.73
CA ASP A 82 6.36 -17.66 8.39
C ASP A 82 6.55 -17.41 9.88
N ALA A 83 6.19 -16.25 10.33
CA ALA A 83 6.28 -15.79 11.71
C ALA A 83 4.91 -15.45 12.32
N ARG A 84 3.80 -15.76 11.65
CA ARG A 84 2.43 -15.40 12.07
C ARG A 84 2.07 -15.95 13.46
N THR A 85 2.67 -17.05 13.88
CA THR A 85 2.46 -17.64 15.22
C THR A 85 3.31 -17.01 16.31
N LYS A 86 4.23 -16.08 15.98
CA LYS A 86 5.08 -15.42 16.97
C LYS A 86 4.38 -14.20 17.55
N LYS A 87 4.20 -14.22 18.88
CA LYS A 87 3.56 -13.13 19.61
C LYS A 87 4.27 -11.78 19.41
N GLU A 88 5.59 -11.76 19.52
CA GLU A 88 6.40 -10.54 19.35
C GLU A 88 6.29 -9.95 17.95
N PHE A 89 6.17 -10.80 16.92
CA PHE A 89 5.97 -10.36 15.55
C PHE A 89 4.60 -9.71 15.38
N ASN A 90 3.56 -10.33 15.91
CA ASN A 90 2.20 -9.80 15.88
C ASN A 90 2.08 -8.48 16.64
N GLU A 91 2.67 -8.39 17.84
CA GLU A 91 2.70 -7.14 18.63
C GLU A 91 3.42 -6.02 17.88
N TYR A 92 4.53 -6.33 17.22
CA TYR A 92 5.24 -5.37 16.37
C TYR A 92 4.36 -4.84 15.23
N ILE A 93 3.68 -5.74 14.50
CA ILE A 93 2.78 -5.35 13.41
C ILE A 93 1.67 -4.45 13.95
N LEU A 94 0.97 -4.86 15.01
CA LEU A 94 -0.10 -4.08 15.64
C LEU A 94 0.38 -2.70 16.07
N SER A 95 1.58 -2.58 16.63
CA SER A 95 2.17 -1.29 17.02
C SER A 95 2.32 -0.30 15.88
N TRP A 96 2.47 -0.79 14.64
CA TRP A 96 2.51 0.06 13.46
C TRP A 96 1.14 0.57 13.06
N TYR A 97 0.09 -0.21 13.27
CA TYR A 97 -1.28 0.21 12.96
C TYR A 97 -1.82 1.24 13.97
N GLU A 98 -1.27 1.29 15.16
CA GLU A 98 -1.61 2.29 16.19
C GLU A 98 -0.95 3.66 15.95
N LYS A 99 0.07 3.73 15.12
CA LYS A 99 0.81 4.97 14.87
C LYS A 99 0.23 5.76 13.70
N SER A 100 0.25 7.07 13.83
CA SER A 100 -0.07 7.96 12.69
C SER A 100 0.93 7.73 11.55
N ARG A 101 0.41 7.53 10.34
CA ARG A 101 1.19 7.29 9.14
C ARG A 101 1.31 8.59 8.37
N THR A 102 2.52 8.97 8.01
CA THR A 102 2.76 10.19 7.27
C THR A 102 3.71 9.93 6.11
N TYR A 103 3.55 10.71 5.04
CA TYR A 103 4.48 10.75 3.91
C TYR A 103 5.87 11.31 4.29
N GLU A 104 6.04 11.79 5.51
CA GLU A 104 7.31 12.32 6.03
C GLU A 104 8.28 11.21 6.45
N ASN A 105 7.79 9.99 6.67
CA ASN A 105 8.64 8.85 6.97
C ASN A 105 9.46 8.45 5.75
N GLU A 106 10.68 7.98 5.98
CA GLU A 106 11.57 7.52 4.91
C GLU A 106 11.50 6.01 4.75
N ILE A 107 11.66 5.53 3.51
CA ILE A 107 11.74 4.11 3.18
C ILE A 107 12.98 3.45 3.83
N GLY A 108 12.88 2.14 4.09
CA GLY A 108 13.99 1.34 4.64
C GLY A 108 14.22 1.57 6.13
N LYS A 109 13.26 2.10 6.87
CA LYS A 109 13.37 2.38 8.31
C LYS A 109 12.72 1.34 9.22
N THR A 110 11.97 0.40 8.63
CA THR A 110 11.46 -0.77 9.35
C THR A 110 12.44 -1.94 9.29
N PHE A 111 12.07 -3.11 9.77
CA PHE A 111 12.96 -4.27 9.67
C PHE A 111 13.03 -4.81 8.24
N LYS A 112 14.16 -5.43 7.94
CA LYS A 112 14.35 -6.22 6.73
C LYS A 112 13.92 -7.65 6.99
N ASN A 113 12.93 -8.13 6.24
CA ASN A 113 12.41 -9.48 6.45
C ASN A 113 13.32 -10.57 5.85
N TYR A 114 12.94 -11.83 6.00
CA TYR A 114 13.67 -13.01 5.50
C TYR A 114 14.01 -12.89 3.99
N TRP A 115 13.08 -12.36 3.21
CA TRP A 115 13.21 -12.19 1.77
C TRP A 115 14.08 -10.98 1.36
N GLY A 116 14.54 -10.22 2.33
CA GLY A 116 15.35 -9.03 2.08
C GLY A 116 14.55 -7.78 1.75
N VAL A 117 13.24 -7.80 1.96
CA VAL A 117 12.34 -6.67 1.72
C VAL A 117 12.17 -5.86 3.01
N TYR A 118 12.19 -4.53 2.87
CA TYR A 118 11.91 -3.58 3.95
C TYR A 118 10.47 -3.10 3.87
N ASP A 119 9.97 -2.60 4.98
CA ASP A 119 8.73 -1.82 5.06
C ASP A 119 7.45 -2.57 4.66
N MET A 120 7.46 -3.92 4.69
CA MET A 120 6.25 -4.73 4.42
C MET A 120 5.13 -4.41 5.42
N HIS A 121 5.48 -4.10 6.67
CA HIS A 121 4.55 -3.65 7.69
C HIS A 121 4.93 -2.25 8.18
N GLY A 122 3.95 -1.38 8.28
CA GLY A 122 4.16 0.02 8.67
C GLY A 122 4.31 0.92 7.45
N LEU A 123 5.06 1.98 7.57
CA LEU A 123 5.31 3.03 6.58
C LEU A 123 4.04 3.59 5.92
N VAL A 124 3.48 2.92 4.91
CA VAL A 124 2.27 3.31 4.17
C VAL A 124 1.48 2.09 3.70
N TRP A 125 0.21 2.28 3.33
CA TRP A 125 -0.58 1.29 2.62
C TRP A 125 -0.10 1.16 1.18
N GLU A 126 -0.12 -0.06 0.65
CA GLU A 126 0.34 -0.38 -0.69
C GLU A 126 -0.79 -0.90 -1.56
N TRP A 127 -0.81 -0.50 -2.82
CA TRP A 127 -1.75 -1.03 -3.81
C TRP A 127 -1.32 -2.40 -4.29
N THR A 128 -2.23 -3.36 -4.27
CA THR A 128 -2.05 -4.67 -4.94
C THR A 128 -2.69 -4.68 -6.32
N TYR A 129 -2.29 -5.64 -7.14
CA TYR A 129 -2.80 -5.76 -8.52
C TYR A 129 -4.30 -6.06 -8.54
N ASP A 130 -4.75 -6.89 -7.63
CA ASP A 130 -6.07 -7.50 -7.53
C ASP A 130 -6.91 -6.95 -6.36
N PHE A 131 -6.58 -5.76 -5.86
CA PHE A 131 -7.26 -5.17 -4.70
C PHE A 131 -8.80 -5.16 -4.80
N ASN A 132 -9.34 -5.20 -6.02
CA ASN A 132 -10.77 -5.13 -6.30
C ASN A 132 -11.38 -6.50 -6.67
N SER A 133 -10.60 -7.57 -6.74
CA SER A 133 -11.08 -8.90 -7.17
C SER A 133 -11.97 -9.58 -6.14
N ILE A 134 -11.86 -9.21 -4.86
CA ILE A 134 -12.72 -9.67 -3.76
C ILE A 134 -14.21 -9.40 -4.05
N PHE A 135 -14.52 -8.35 -4.82
CA PHE A 135 -15.90 -8.02 -5.19
C PHE A 135 -16.54 -8.95 -6.24
N LEU A 136 -15.71 -9.72 -6.94
CA LEU A 136 -16.18 -10.59 -8.05
C LEU A 136 -16.43 -12.02 -7.60
N SER A 137 -16.00 -12.43 -6.41
CA SER A 137 -16.33 -13.75 -5.88
C SER A 137 -17.80 -13.78 -5.43
N GLY A 138 -18.61 -14.65 -6.02
CA GLY A 138 -20.06 -14.72 -5.80
C GLY A 138 -20.49 -15.05 -4.37
N GLU A 139 -19.58 -15.32 -3.45
CA GLU A 139 -19.86 -15.59 -2.04
C GLU A 139 -20.07 -14.29 -1.23
N SER A 140 -19.46 -13.19 -1.62
CA SER A 140 -19.66 -11.87 -0.98
C SER A 140 -21.10 -11.33 -1.10
N ARG A 141 -21.93 -11.90 -1.96
CA ARG A 141 -23.29 -11.39 -2.19
C ARG A 141 -24.31 -11.78 -1.12
N LYS A 142 -23.98 -12.67 -0.21
CA LYS A 142 -24.93 -13.18 0.81
C LYS A 142 -24.82 -12.49 2.17
N ASP A 143 -23.75 -11.77 2.44
CA ASP A 143 -23.54 -11.15 3.75
C ASP A 143 -23.43 -9.63 3.66
N LYS A 144 -24.60 -8.97 3.78
CA LYS A 144 -24.74 -7.50 3.67
C LYS A 144 -24.03 -6.71 4.79
N SER A 145 -23.57 -7.37 5.84
CA SER A 145 -22.90 -6.71 6.97
C SER A 145 -21.38 -6.67 6.84
N THR A 146 -20.79 -7.61 6.11
CA THR A 146 -19.35 -7.78 5.96
C THR A 146 -18.76 -6.85 4.91
N ASP A 147 -19.53 -6.50 3.87
CA ASP A 147 -19.05 -5.73 2.73
C ASP A 147 -18.54 -4.32 3.09
N LYS A 148 -19.11 -3.68 4.12
CA LYS A 148 -18.67 -2.34 4.56
C LYS A 148 -17.34 -2.37 5.31
N ASN A 149 -17.00 -3.46 5.98
CA ASN A 149 -15.80 -3.60 6.77
C ASN A 149 -14.59 -3.98 5.92
N LEU A 150 -14.79 -4.74 4.84
CA LEU A 150 -13.75 -5.09 3.87
C LEU A 150 -13.20 -3.86 3.14
N PHE A 151 -14.04 -2.86 2.90
CA PHE A 151 -13.64 -1.65 2.16
C PHE A 151 -12.67 -0.73 2.88
N CYS A 152 -12.67 -0.75 4.21
CA CYS A 152 -11.96 0.25 5.01
C CYS A 152 -10.87 -0.34 5.91
N GLY A 153 -10.64 -1.65 5.92
CA GLY A 153 -9.70 -2.29 6.84
C GLY A 153 -10.05 -2.07 8.33
N SER A 154 -11.29 -1.67 8.60
CA SER A 154 -11.70 -1.18 9.94
C SER A 154 -12.22 -2.27 10.86
N GLY A 155 -12.17 -3.54 10.46
CA GLY A 155 -12.69 -4.65 11.26
C GLY A 155 -11.66 -5.61 11.84
N SER A 156 -10.38 -5.49 11.45
CA SER A 156 -9.34 -6.42 11.90
C SER A 156 -8.88 -6.08 13.31
N VAL A 157 -8.97 -7.06 14.18
CA VAL A 157 -8.56 -6.95 15.60
C VAL A 157 -7.26 -7.70 15.90
N ASN A 158 -6.78 -8.52 14.97
CA ASN A 158 -5.58 -9.34 15.11
C ASN A 158 -4.56 -9.01 14.02
N ALA A 159 -3.28 -9.24 14.31
CA ALA A 159 -2.22 -9.02 13.31
C ALA A 159 -2.32 -9.99 12.13
N SER A 160 -2.82 -11.22 12.34
CA SER A 160 -3.10 -12.18 11.27
C SER A 160 -4.15 -11.66 10.30
N ASP A 161 -5.25 -11.11 10.83
CA ASP A 161 -6.32 -10.53 10.01
C ASP A 161 -5.81 -9.33 9.20
N LEU A 162 -4.94 -8.51 9.81
CA LEU A 162 -4.30 -7.38 9.12
C LEU A 162 -3.33 -7.82 8.03
N MET A 163 -2.67 -8.98 8.18
CA MET A 163 -1.85 -9.56 7.12
C MET A 163 -2.70 -10.11 5.98
N ASP A 164 -3.86 -10.67 6.28
CA ASP A 164 -4.79 -11.22 5.30
C ASP A 164 -5.56 -10.14 4.53
N TYR A 165 -5.70 -8.93 5.11
CA TYR A 165 -6.47 -7.82 4.53
C TYR A 165 -5.67 -6.52 4.34
N ALA A 166 -4.37 -6.55 4.50
CA ALA A 166 -3.52 -5.36 4.47
C ALA A 166 -3.30 -4.77 3.06
N ALA A 167 -4.04 -5.23 2.09
CA ALA A 167 -4.00 -4.70 0.73
C ALA A 167 -4.77 -3.37 0.59
#